data_247a4a143c5b3acaab88fae5c7d75455
#
_entry.id   247a4a143c5b3acaab88fae5c7d75455
#
_cell.length_a   1.000
_cell.length_b   1.000
_cell.length_c   1.000
_cell.angle_alpha   90.00
_cell.angle_beta   90.00
_cell.angle_gamma   90.00
#
_symmetry.space_group_name_H-M   'P 1'
#
loop_
_entity.id
_entity.type
_entity.pdbx_description
1 polymer ?
#
loop_
_entity_poly.entity_id
_entity_poly.type
_entity_poly.pdbx_seq_one_letter_code
_entity_poly.pdbx_strand_id
1 'polypeptide(L)'
;MIVFPAIDLKGGQVVRLAEGDMERATIYGDNPAQQALIFADAGAEHLHVVDLDGSFAGESRNRAAVEAIIEAFPGYVQLGGGIRDAAAVEGWFNLGVARVVMGSAALKNPEFVKDMAREWEGGIVVAVDAKDGMVATEGWAEVSDVPVVDLARRFEDAGVASLLFTDIGRDGLLKGVNIEATVDLARRVDIPVIASGGVKGLDDIHMLALHAHEGIEGVITGRALYEGRLDLAAAIAIGLKAETR
;
A
#
# COMPACT_ATOMS: atom_id res chain seq x y z
N MET A 1 -5.93 -14.28 -1.82
CA MET A 1 -5.26 -13.13 -1.14
C MET A 1 -4.12 -12.64 -2.02
N ILE A 2 -4.16 -11.37 -2.39
CA ILE A 2 -3.19 -10.75 -3.32
C ILE A 2 -1.88 -10.46 -2.58
N VAL A 3 -0.72 -10.69 -3.24
CA VAL A 3 0.58 -10.25 -2.74
C VAL A 3 1.04 -9.07 -3.60
N PHE A 4 1.23 -7.91 -2.98
CA PHE A 4 1.70 -6.70 -3.62
C PHE A 4 3.19 -6.48 -3.31
N PRO A 5 4.12 -6.79 -4.22
CA PRO A 5 5.48 -6.28 -4.07
C PRO A 5 5.46 -4.76 -4.13
N ALA A 6 6.34 -4.09 -3.37
CA ALA A 6 6.33 -2.65 -3.25
C ALA A 6 7.60 -2.00 -3.81
N ILE A 7 7.41 -0.89 -4.52
CA ILE A 7 8.47 0.02 -4.98
C ILE A 7 8.23 1.39 -4.35
N ASP A 8 9.14 1.82 -3.48
CA ASP A 8 9.16 3.19 -2.96
C ASP A 8 10.14 4.01 -3.79
N LEU A 9 9.70 5.20 -4.20
CA LEU A 9 10.45 6.11 -5.04
C LEU A 9 10.93 7.33 -4.24
N LYS A 10 12.23 7.60 -4.30
CA LYS A 10 12.85 8.82 -3.77
C LYS A 10 13.91 9.30 -4.75
N GLY A 11 13.78 10.54 -5.26
CA GLY A 11 14.71 11.08 -6.25
C GLY A 11 14.85 10.23 -7.51
N GLY A 12 13.78 9.56 -7.95
CA GLY A 12 13.78 8.65 -9.10
C GLY A 12 14.39 7.28 -8.85
N GLN A 13 14.83 6.98 -7.63
CA GLN A 13 15.46 5.72 -7.26
C GLN A 13 14.50 4.82 -6.47
N VAL A 14 14.77 3.51 -6.52
CA VAL A 14 14.09 2.50 -5.70
C VAL A 14 14.72 2.47 -4.32
N VAL A 15 13.94 2.78 -3.29
CA VAL A 15 14.41 2.85 -1.91
C VAL A 15 13.50 2.08 -0.95
N ARG A 16 13.96 1.87 0.27
CA ARG A 16 13.13 1.49 1.42
C ARG A 16 13.52 2.33 2.62
N LEU A 17 12.52 2.82 3.33
CA LEU A 17 12.71 3.55 4.57
C LEU A 17 12.72 2.59 5.76
N ALA A 18 13.29 3.02 6.88
CA ALA A 18 13.11 2.38 8.18
C ALA A 18 12.16 3.28 9.00
N GLU A 19 10.99 2.74 9.38
CA GLU A 19 9.96 3.47 10.15
C GLU A 19 9.51 4.80 9.48
N GLY A 20 9.51 4.85 8.14
CA GLY A 20 9.13 6.04 7.37
C GLY A 20 10.13 7.20 7.39
N ASP A 21 11.30 7.02 8.00
CA ASP A 21 12.31 8.07 8.14
C ASP A 21 13.06 8.29 6.82
N MET A 22 12.87 9.46 6.20
CA MET A 22 13.51 9.85 4.93
C MET A 22 15.04 9.88 5.01
N GLU A 23 15.61 10.18 6.17
CA GLU A 23 17.07 10.17 6.37
C GLU A 23 17.64 8.76 6.49
N ARG A 24 16.79 7.76 6.73
CA ARG A 24 17.16 6.34 6.86
C ARG A 24 16.75 5.53 5.63
N ALA A 25 16.85 6.15 4.46
CA ALA A 25 16.58 5.49 3.19
C ALA A 25 17.75 4.58 2.78
N THR A 26 17.43 3.32 2.44
CA THR A 26 18.36 2.41 1.78
C THR A 26 18.03 2.36 0.30
N ILE A 27 18.98 2.61 -0.58
CA ILE A 27 18.82 2.55 -2.04
C ILE A 27 19.06 1.10 -2.48
N TYR A 28 18.11 0.54 -3.25
CA TYR A 28 18.18 -0.82 -3.81
C TYR A 28 18.37 -0.83 -5.33
N GLY A 29 18.09 0.28 -6.01
CA GLY A 29 18.28 0.41 -7.45
C GLY A 29 18.03 1.83 -7.97
N ASP A 30 18.53 2.09 -9.17
CA ASP A 30 18.39 3.36 -9.88
C ASP A 30 17.43 3.27 -11.09
N ASN A 31 16.87 2.07 -11.33
CA ASN A 31 15.94 1.82 -12.43
C ASN A 31 14.63 1.20 -11.91
N PRO A 32 13.61 2.01 -11.57
CA PRO A 32 12.32 1.53 -11.10
C PRO A 32 11.58 0.63 -12.09
N ALA A 33 11.66 0.90 -13.40
CA ALA A 33 11.04 0.08 -14.43
C ALA A 33 11.64 -1.34 -14.48
N GLN A 34 12.97 -1.46 -14.34
CA GLN A 34 13.62 -2.76 -14.26
C GLN A 34 13.20 -3.53 -13.00
N GLN A 35 13.04 -2.84 -11.89
CA GLN A 35 12.54 -3.48 -10.65
C GLN A 35 11.11 -3.99 -10.83
N ALA A 36 10.25 -3.24 -11.51
CA ALA A 36 8.88 -3.66 -11.82
C ALA A 36 8.86 -4.92 -12.71
N LEU A 37 9.73 -4.99 -13.73
CA LEU A 37 9.90 -6.18 -14.57
C LEU A 37 10.37 -7.40 -13.77
N ILE A 38 11.32 -7.24 -12.85
CA ILE A 38 11.77 -8.34 -11.96
C ILE A 38 10.59 -8.90 -11.17
N PHE A 39 9.69 -8.05 -10.68
CA PHE A 39 8.52 -8.51 -9.96
C PHE A 39 7.48 -9.17 -10.89
N ALA A 40 7.30 -8.65 -12.10
CA ALA A 40 6.44 -9.28 -13.11
C ALA A 40 6.97 -10.67 -13.51
N ASP A 41 8.26 -10.82 -13.74
CA ASP A 41 8.92 -12.10 -14.07
C ASP A 41 8.79 -13.13 -12.94
N ALA A 42 8.68 -12.68 -11.69
CA ALA A 42 8.38 -13.53 -10.54
C ALA A 42 6.89 -13.91 -10.41
N GLY A 43 6.03 -13.42 -11.32
CA GLY A 43 4.60 -13.73 -11.37
C GLY A 43 3.69 -12.73 -10.66
N ALA A 44 4.18 -11.53 -10.31
CA ALA A 44 3.34 -10.50 -9.73
C ALA A 44 2.39 -9.91 -10.78
N GLU A 45 1.09 -9.92 -10.49
CA GLU A 45 0.04 -9.26 -11.29
C GLU A 45 -0.37 -7.90 -10.70
N HIS A 46 0.02 -7.63 -9.45
CA HIS A 46 -0.28 -6.40 -8.74
C HIS A 46 1.00 -5.81 -8.17
N LEU A 47 1.13 -4.49 -8.26
CA LEU A 47 2.29 -3.74 -7.79
C LEU A 47 1.84 -2.56 -6.92
N HIS A 48 2.48 -2.36 -5.78
CA HIS A 48 2.30 -1.17 -4.95
C HIS A 48 3.46 -0.21 -5.16
N VAL A 49 3.15 1.05 -5.53
CA VAL A 49 4.16 2.10 -5.75
C VAL A 49 3.89 3.28 -4.85
N VAL A 50 4.92 3.84 -4.23
CA VAL A 50 4.82 5.05 -3.40
C VAL A 50 5.80 6.11 -3.90
N ASP A 51 5.27 7.28 -4.26
CA ASP A 51 6.05 8.49 -4.46
C ASP A 51 6.33 9.14 -3.10
N LEU A 52 7.46 8.79 -2.46
CA LEU A 52 7.80 9.27 -1.13
C LEU A 52 8.03 10.80 -1.12
N ASP A 53 8.73 11.33 -2.11
CA ASP A 53 8.94 12.77 -2.21
C ASP A 53 7.60 13.50 -2.40
N GLY A 54 6.69 12.89 -3.18
CA GLY A 54 5.33 13.40 -3.36
C GLY A 54 4.50 13.37 -2.08
N SER A 55 4.65 12.35 -1.25
CA SER A 55 3.95 12.27 0.04
C SER A 55 4.25 13.48 0.93
N PHE A 56 5.49 13.93 0.96
CA PHE A 56 5.92 15.12 1.72
C PHE A 56 5.58 16.43 1.00
N ALA A 57 5.79 16.51 -0.32
CA ALA A 57 5.52 17.71 -1.10
C ALA A 57 4.02 18.01 -1.28
N GLY A 58 3.17 16.98 -1.23
CA GLY A 58 1.73 17.10 -1.51
C GLY A 58 1.37 17.15 -2.99
N GLU A 59 2.33 16.88 -3.85
CA GLU A 59 2.22 16.74 -5.30
C GLU A 59 3.24 15.73 -5.79
N SER A 60 3.00 15.08 -6.93
CA SER A 60 3.94 14.10 -7.47
C SER A 60 5.31 14.70 -7.76
N ARG A 61 6.36 14.00 -7.34
CA ARG A 61 7.77 14.36 -7.57
C ARG A 61 8.51 13.33 -8.41
N ASN A 62 8.04 12.09 -8.44
CA ASN A 62 8.67 10.98 -9.17
C ASN A 62 7.83 10.54 -10.39
N ARG A 63 7.07 11.47 -11.00
CA ARG A 63 6.14 11.16 -12.10
C ARG A 63 6.79 10.36 -13.22
N ALA A 64 7.97 10.76 -13.72
CA ALA A 64 8.65 10.05 -14.80
C ALA A 64 9.02 8.60 -14.43
N ALA A 65 9.38 8.34 -13.17
CA ALA A 65 9.66 6.99 -12.70
C ALA A 65 8.37 6.15 -12.62
N VAL A 66 7.25 6.74 -12.20
CA VAL A 66 5.94 6.06 -12.16
C VAL A 66 5.47 5.74 -13.58
N GLU A 67 5.59 6.67 -14.54
CA GLU A 67 5.26 6.45 -15.95
C GLU A 67 6.08 5.28 -16.54
N ALA A 68 7.38 5.24 -16.26
CA ALA A 68 8.24 4.15 -16.72
C ALA A 68 7.88 2.79 -16.07
N ILE A 69 7.44 2.78 -14.82
CA ILE A 69 6.91 1.57 -14.15
C ILE A 69 5.62 1.09 -14.83
N ILE A 70 4.66 2.00 -15.10
CA ILE A 70 3.38 1.66 -15.74
C ILE A 70 3.61 1.09 -17.13
N GLU A 71 4.54 1.67 -17.91
CA GLU A 71 4.89 1.17 -19.25
C GLU A 71 5.52 -0.23 -19.20
N ALA A 72 6.34 -0.51 -18.19
CA ALA A 72 7.08 -1.76 -18.06
C ALA A 72 6.28 -2.90 -17.40
N PHE A 73 5.40 -2.59 -16.43
CA PHE A 73 4.68 -3.59 -15.64
C PHE A 73 3.35 -3.98 -16.30
N PRO A 74 3.16 -5.25 -16.71
CA PRO A 74 1.96 -5.66 -17.47
C PRO A 74 0.70 -5.83 -16.63
N GLY A 75 0.80 -5.70 -15.30
CA GLY A 75 -0.29 -5.91 -14.36
C GLY A 75 -0.89 -4.61 -13.82
N TYR A 76 -1.51 -4.70 -12.65
CA TYR A 76 -2.23 -3.61 -11.99
C TYR A 76 -1.31 -2.84 -11.03
N VAL A 77 -1.15 -1.54 -11.25
CA VAL A 77 -0.37 -0.65 -10.39
C VAL A 77 -1.31 0.10 -9.46
N GLN A 78 -1.11 -0.01 -8.14
CA GLN A 78 -1.69 0.92 -7.18
C GLN A 78 -0.62 1.92 -6.73
N LEU A 79 -0.97 3.21 -6.72
CA LEU A 79 -0.04 4.31 -6.49
C LEU A 79 -0.48 5.17 -5.31
N GLY A 80 0.43 5.40 -4.38
CA GLY A 80 0.31 6.38 -3.30
C GLY A 80 1.38 7.46 -3.37
N GLY A 81 1.15 8.55 -2.63
CA GLY A 81 2.10 9.65 -2.49
C GLY A 81 1.67 10.94 -3.21
N GLY A 82 1.42 12.00 -2.43
CA GLY A 82 1.18 13.36 -2.92
C GLY A 82 -0.16 13.61 -3.63
N ILE A 83 -1.12 12.70 -3.54
CA ILE A 83 -2.41 12.80 -4.25
C ILE A 83 -3.41 13.50 -3.34
N ARG A 84 -3.72 14.78 -3.66
CA ARG A 84 -4.52 15.66 -2.77
C ARG A 84 -5.69 16.36 -3.46
N ASP A 85 -5.85 16.24 -4.78
CA ASP A 85 -6.94 16.83 -5.54
C ASP A 85 -7.44 15.93 -6.68
N ALA A 86 -8.60 16.27 -7.24
CA ALA A 86 -9.25 15.50 -8.30
C ALA A 86 -8.43 15.45 -9.59
N ALA A 87 -7.72 16.53 -9.94
CA ALA A 87 -6.90 16.57 -11.14
C ALA A 87 -5.71 15.60 -11.05
N ALA A 88 -5.11 15.44 -9.85
CA ALA A 88 -4.07 14.44 -9.62
C ALA A 88 -4.62 13.02 -9.73
N VAL A 89 -5.80 12.74 -9.16
CA VAL A 89 -6.49 11.44 -9.26
C VAL A 89 -6.76 11.10 -10.73
N GLU A 90 -7.44 11.99 -11.47
CA GLU A 90 -7.75 11.83 -12.89
C GLU A 90 -6.47 11.65 -13.73
N GLY A 91 -5.44 12.45 -13.46
CA GLY A 91 -4.17 12.39 -14.16
C GLY A 91 -3.46 11.04 -14.02
N TRP A 92 -3.56 10.37 -12.86
CA TRP A 92 -2.99 9.05 -12.65
C TRP A 92 -3.80 7.94 -13.32
N PHE A 93 -5.14 7.99 -13.24
CA PHE A 93 -5.98 7.02 -13.96
C PHE A 93 -5.80 7.12 -15.48
N ASN A 94 -5.69 8.34 -16.03
CA ASN A 94 -5.43 8.56 -17.45
C ASN A 94 -4.07 8.02 -17.91
N LEU A 95 -3.10 7.85 -17.01
CA LEU A 95 -1.81 7.22 -17.27
C LEU A 95 -1.81 5.69 -17.15
N GLY A 96 -2.91 5.10 -16.64
CA GLY A 96 -3.05 3.66 -16.50
C GLY A 96 -2.81 3.11 -15.10
N VAL A 97 -2.73 3.96 -14.07
CA VAL A 97 -2.80 3.50 -12.66
C VAL A 97 -4.14 2.84 -12.42
N ALA A 98 -4.15 1.65 -11.83
CA ALA A 98 -5.36 0.90 -11.57
C ALA A 98 -6.07 1.34 -10.28
N ARG A 99 -5.29 1.72 -9.26
CA ARG A 99 -5.80 2.20 -7.97
C ARG A 99 -4.94 3.36 -7.44
N VAL A 100 -5.60 4.35 -6.86
CA VAL A 100 -4.97 5.48 -6.17
C VAL A 100 -5.12 5.33 -4.67
N VAL A 101 -4.01 5.45 -3.94
CA VAL A 101 -3.98 5.32 -2.48
C VAL A 101 -3.98 6.71 -1.84
N MET A 102 -4.99 6.99 -1.02
CA MET A 102 -5.22 8.27 -0.35
C MET A 102 -5.09 8.10 1.17
N GLY A 103 -4.04 8.69 1.77
CA GLY A 103 -3.78 8.63 3.21
C GLY A 103 -4.24 9.90 3.94
N SER A 104 -3.39 10.94 4.01
CA SER A 104 -3.69 12.17 4.76
C SER A 104 -5.02 12.84 4.38
N ALA A 105 -5.44 12.71 3.11
CA ALA A 105 -6.73 13.20 2.64
C ALA A 105 -7.91 12.51 3.33
N ALA A 106 -7.80 11.23 3.65
CA ALA A 106 -8.86 10.47 4.30
C ALA A 106 -9.23 11.02 5.69
N LEU A 107 -8.26 11.53 6.43
CA LEU A 107 -8.51 12.17 7.72
C LEU A 107 -8.93 13.64 7.57
N LYS A 108 -8.24 14.40 6.70
CA LYS A 108 -8.40 15.85 6.56
C LYS A 108 -9.62 16.27 5.75
N ASN A 109 -9.96 15.53 4.71
CA ASN A 109 -11.06 15.81 3.80
C ASN A 109 -11.75 14.51 3.35
N PRO A 110 -12.45 13.80 4.27
CA PRO A 110 -13.07 12.51 3.96
C PRO A 110 -14.13 12.60 2.85
N GLU A 111 -14.86 13.70 2.74
CA GLU A 111 -15.88 13.86 1.67
C GLU A 111 -15.25 13.90 0.28
N PHE A 112 -14.12 14.57 0.12
CA PHE A 112 -13.36 14.51 -1.14
C PHE A 112 -12.97 13.07 -1.53
N VAL A 113 -12.51 12.28 -0.57
CA VAL A 113 -12.13 10.88 -0.83
C VAL A 113 -13.35 10.03 -1.21
N LYS A 114 -14.50 10.25 -0.56
CA LYS A 114 -15.76 9.60 -0.90
C LYS A 114 -16.25 10.00 -2.30
N ASP A 115 -16.12 11.27 -2.66
CA ASP A 115 -16.51 11.74 -4.00
C ASP A 115 -15.64 11.08 -5.07
N MET A 116 -14.32 11.01 -4.86
CA MET A 116 -13.40 10.28 -5.75
C MET A 116 -13.73 8.79 -5.83
N ALA A 117 -14.09 8.15 -4.72
CA ALA A 117 -14.45 6.74 -4.70
C ALA A 117 -15.76 6.45 -5.47
N ARG A 118 -16.72 7.38 -5.46
CA ARG A 118 -17.96 7.27 -6.27
C ARG A 118 -17.70 7.53 -7.75
N GLU A 119 -16.80 8.45 -8.08
CA GLU A 119 -16.43 8.77 -9.45
C GLU A 119 -15.59 7.67 -10.10
N TRP A 120 -14.66 7.09 -9.33
CA TRP A 120 -13.73 6.06 -9.77
C TRP A 120 -13.98 4.75 -9.02
N GLU A 121 -15.11 4.11 -9.32
CA GLU A 121 -15.54 2.88 -8.64
C GLU A 121 -14.46 1.79 -8.69
N GLY A 122 -14.10 1.26 -7.52
CA GLY A 122 -13.02 0.27 -7.39
C GLY A 122 -11.60 0.84 -7.55
N GLY A 123 -11.45 2.15 -7.78
CA GLY A 123 -10.18 2.81 -8.03
C GLY A 123 -9.52 3.44 -6.79
N ILE A 124 -10.26 3.71 -5.73
CA ILE A 124 -9.72 4.40 -4.56
C ILE A 124 -9.45 3.44 -3.40
N VAL A 125 -8.23 3.48 -2.89
CA VAL A 125 -7.78 2.78 -1.68
C VAL A 125 -7.54 3.83 -0.59
N VAL A 126 -8.06 3.62 0.59
CA VAL A 126 -7.82 4.49 1.75
C VAL A 126 -6.69 3.92 2.60
N ALA A 127 -5.58 4.67 2.73
CA ALA A 127 -4.51 4.29 3.64
C ALA A 127 -4.86 4.70 5.07
N VAL A 128 -4.73 3.74 5.98
CA VAL A 128 -4.96 3.88 7.42
C VAL A 128 -3.68 3.45 8.12
N ASP A 129 -2.74 4.38 8.22
CA ASP A 129 -1.47 4.15 8.89
C ASP A 129 -1.67 4.30 10.40
N ALA A 130 -1.22 3.31 11.16
CA ALA A 130 -1.54 3.18 12.58
C ALA A 130 -0.31 3.12 13.48
N LYS A 131 -0.39 3.83 14.59
CA LYS A 131 0.49 3.68 15.73
C LYS A 131 -0.34 3.47 16.99
N ASP A 132 -0.14 2.33 17.64
CA ASP A 132 -0.87 1.97 18.87
C ASP A 132 -2.39 2.08 18.74
N GLY A 133 -2.94 1.73 17.56
CA GLY A 133 -4.37 1.75 17.25
C GLY A 133 -4.93 3.12 16.86
N MET A 134 -4.11 4.19 16.85
CA MET A 134 -4.47 5.53 16.42
C MET A 134 -3.93 5.85 15.03
N VAL A 135 -4.66 6.68 14.28
CA VAL A 135 -4.29 7.05 12.91
C VAL A 135 -3.11 8.01 12.90
N ALA A 136 -2.08 7.69 12.11
CA ALA A 136 -0.95 8.57 11.84
C ALA A 136 -1.13 9.29 10.49
N THR A 137 -0.63 10.52 10.39
CA THR A 137 -0.70 11.39 9.21
C THR A 137 0.61 12.10 8.93
N GLU A 138 0.65 12.92 7.88
CA GLU A 138 1.81 13.74 7.47
C GLU A 138 3.10 12.91 7.30
N GLY A 139 3.01 11.78 6.59
CA GLY A 139 4.15 10.88 6.43
C GLY A 139 4.62 10.30 7.77
N TRP A 140 3.65 10.05 8.68
CA TRP A 140 3.83 9.47 10.03
C TRP A 140 4.43 10.43 11.08
N ALA A 141 4.57 11.70 10.74
CA ALA A 141 5.10 12.70 11.67
C ALA A 141 4.13 13.05 12.81
N GLU A 142 2.84 12.86 12.58
CA GLU A 142 1.79 13.17 13.55
C GLU A 142 0.92 11.95 13.82
N VAL A 143 0.56 11.73 15.09
CA VAL A 143 -0.41 10.72 15.50
C VAL A 143 -1.65 11.47 16.01
N SER A 144 -2.80 11.17 15.40
CA SER A 144 -4.08 11.75 15.78
C SER A 144 -4.69 11.03 17.00
N ASP A 145 -5.77 11.57 17.52
CA ASP A 145 -6.61 10.94 18.54
C ASP A 145 -7.78 10.11 17.94
N VAL A 146 -7.76 9.89 16.62
CA VAL A 146 -8.77 9.13 15.91
C VAL A 146 -8.41 7.65 15.88
N PRO A 147 -9.25 6.75 16.43
CA PRO A 147 -9.05 5.32 16.30
C PRO A 147 -9.12 4.87 14.84
N VAL A 148 -8.29 3.88 14.45
CA VAL A 148 -8.24 3.29 13.11
C VAL A 148 -9.61 2.86 12.61
N VAL A 149 -10.37 2.13 13.44
CA VAL A 149 -11.71 1.62 13.09
C VAL A 149 -12.70 2.76 12.82
N ASP A 150 -12.61 3.86 13.60
CA ASP A 150 -13.51 4.99 13.43
C ASP A 150 -13.26 5.75 12.13
N LEU A 151 -11.99 5.87 11.71
CA LEU A 151 -11.67 6.41 10.40
C LEU A 151 -12.14 5.47 9.28
N ALA A 152 -11.85 4.18 9.38
CA ALA A 152 -12.21 3.18 8.38
C ALA A 152 -13.73 3.15 8.12
N ARG A 153 -14.55 3.17 9.17
CA ARG A 153 -16.02 3.18 9.07
C ARG A 153 -16.60 4.42 8.38
N ARG A 154 -15.88 5.54 8.33
CA ARG A 154 -16.35 6.72 7.59
C ARG A 154 -16.45 6.46 6.09
N PHE A 155 -15.81 5.42 5.59
CA PHE A 155 -15.75 5.08 4.16
C PHE A 155 -16.60 3.86 3.79
N GLU A 156 -17.28 3.24 4.73
CA GLU A 156 -18.31 2.22 4.45
C GLU A 156 -19.39 2.86 3.56
N ASP A 157 -19.89 2.11 2.60
CA ASP A 157 -20.87 2.55 1.58
C ASP A 157 -20.43 3.73 0.68
N ALA A 158 -19.13 4.09 0.69
CA ALA A 158 -18.60 5.18 -0.14
C ALA A 158 -18.03 4.71 -1.49
N GLY A 159 -17.93 3.39 -1.73
CA GLY A 159 -17.34 2.83 -2.96
C GLY A 159 -15.81 2.71 -2.92
N VAL A 160 -15.20 2.84 -1.73
CA VAL A 160 -13.76 2.60 -1.53
C VAL A 160 -13.44 1.13 -1.81
N ALA A 161 -12.42 0.88 -2.63
CA ALA A 161 -12.03 -0.46 -3.04
C ALA A 161 -11.46 -1.28 -1.90
N SER A 162 -10.58 -0.68 -1.09
CA SER A 162 -9.89 -1.36 0.01
C SER A 162 -9.36 -0.35 1.03
N LEU A 163 -9.12 -0.84 2.25
CA LEU A 163 -8.32 -0.16 3.26
C LEU A 163 -6.90 -0.70 3.22
N LEU A 164 -5.91 0.17 3.13
CA LEU A 164 -4.51 -0.19 3.29
C LEU A 164 -4.09 0.08 4.74
N PHE A 165 -3.99 -0.95 5.54
CA PHE A 165 -3.63 -0.85 6.96
C PHE A 165 -2.15 -1.08 7.17
N THR A 166 -1.43 -0.04 7.64
CA THR A 166 0.00 -0.11 7.96
C THR A 166 0.24 0.05 9.46
N ASP A 167 0.84 -0.96 10.11
CA ASP A 167 1.44 -0.77 11.44
C ASP A 167 2.80 -0.10 11.29
N ILE A 168 2.86 1.22 11.52
CA ILE A 168 4.09 2.01 11.30
C ILE A 168 5.21 1.68 12.28
N GLY A 169 4.91 1.13 13.45
CA GLY A 169 5.91 0.66 14.41
C GLY A 169 6.62 -0.63 14.02
N ARG A 170 6.18 -1.26 12.91
CA ARG A 170 6.77 -2.47 12.34
C ARG A 170 7.34 -2.24 10.94
N ASP A 171 6.91 -1.16 10.25
CA ASP A 171 7.28 -0.95 8.87
C ASP A 171 8.79 -0.78 8.67
N GLY A 172 9.32 -1.46 7.66
CA GLY A 172 10.75 -1.47 7.36
C GLY A 172 11.63 -2.21 8.37
N LEU A 173 11.09 -2.82 9.44
CA LEU A 173 11.87 -3.41 10.53
C LEU A 173 11.94 -4.95 10.51
N LEU A 174 11.23 -5.63 9.61
CA LEU A 174 11.20 -7.10 9.51
C LEU A 174 10.83 -7.81 10.83
N LYS A 175 9.92 -7.19 11.60
CA LYS A 175 9.44 -7.71 12.90
C LYS A 175 8.30 -8.71 12.79
N GLY A 176 7.77 -8.92 11.58
CA GLY A 176 6.53 -9.62 11.29
C GLY A 176 5.35 -8.64 11.19
N VAL A 177 4.40 -8.95 10.29
CA VAL A 177 3.18 -8.16 10.12
C VAL A 177 2.30 -8.26 11.38
N ASN A 178 1.54 -7.20 11.68
CA ASN A 178 0.61 -7.20 12.81
C ASN A 178 -0.70 -7.91 12.44
N ILE A 179 -0.68 -9.24 12.48
CA ILE A 179 -1.81 -10.08 12.08
C ILE A 179 -3.04 -9.79 12.94
N GLU A 180 -2.86 -9.71 14.26
CA GLU A 180 -3.96 -9.49 15.20
C GLU A 180 -4.70 -8.17 14.91
N ALA A 181 -3.97 -7.06 14.77
CA ALA A 181 -4.59 -5.77 14.49
C ALA A 181 -5.21 -5.71 13.09
N THR A 182 -4.60 -6.37 12.09
CA THR A 182 -5.15 -6.46 10.73
C THR A 182 -6.46 -7.23 10.71
N VAL A 183 -6.51 -8.39 11.36
CA VAL A 183 -7.71 -9.22 11.47
C VAL A 183 -8.81 -8.54 12.29
N ASP A 184 -8.45 -7.86 13.39
CA ASP A 184 -9.41 -7.11 14.19
C ASP A 184 -10.06 -5.98 13.38
N LEU A 185 -9.28 -5.25 12.58
CA LEU A 185 -9.82 -4.24 11.67
C LEU A 185 -10.74 -4.88 10.63
N ALA A 186 -10.29 -5.93 9.94
CA ALA A 186 -11.05 -6.58 8.88
C ALA A 186 -12.40 -7.13 9.35
N ARG A 187 -12.49 -7.62 10.60
CA ARG A 187 -13.74 -8.09 11.22
C ARG A 187 -14.72 -6.97 11.58
N ARG A 188 -14.25 -5.73 11.67
CA ARG A 188 -15.06 -4.58 12.15
C ARG A 188 -15.55 -3.67 11.05
N VAL A 189 -15.14 -3.92 9.79
CA VAL A 189 -15.48 -3.11 8.62
C VAL A 189 -15.91 -4.03 7.47
N ASP A 190 -16.75 -3.49 6.58
CA ASP A 190 -17.19 -4.23 5.38
C ASP A 190 -16.24 -4.03 4.18
N ILE A 191 -15.26 -3.12 4.29
CA ILE A 191 -14.28 -2.81 3.24
C ILE A 191 -13.12 -3.81 3.34
N PRO A 192 -12.69 -4.45 2.22
CA PRO A 192 -11.53 -5.33 2.21
C PRO A 192 -10.25 -4.67 2.73
N VAL A 193 -9.42 -5.40 3.48
CA VAL A 193 -8.21 -4.87 4.10
C VAL A 193 -6.96 -5.43 3.44
N ILE A 194 -6.02 -4.55 3.09
CA ILE A 194 -4.66 -4.90 2.66
C ILE A 194 -3.72 -4.67 3.84
N ALA A 195 -3.04 -5.73 4.28
CA ALA A 195 -2.05 -5.66 5.35
C ALA A 195 -0.74 -5.02 4.88
N SER A 196 -0.13 -4.17 5.70
CA SER A 196 1.16 -3.55 5.42
C SER A 196 2.00 -3.35 6.69
N GLY A 197 3.30 -3.26 6.50
CA GLY A 197 4.27 -3.02 7.57
C GLY A 197 4.79 -4.30 8.23
N GLY A 198 6.11 -4.48 8.21
CA GLY A 198 6.83 -5.46 9.00
C GLY A 198 6.98 -6.87 8.43
N VAL A 199 6.39 -7.23 7.28
CA VAL A 199 6.54 -8.58 6.70
C VAL A 199 8.02 -8.99 6.67
N LYS A 200 8.33 -10.16 7.25
CA LYS A 200 9.69 -10.67 7.39
C LYS A 200 9.97 -11.93 6.58
N GLY A 201 8.93 -12.67 6.16
CA GLY A 201 9.10 -13.93 5.43
C GLY A 201 7.78 -14.63 5.13
N LEU A 202 7.87 -15.86 4.58
CA LEU A 202 6.72 -16.64 4.14
C LEU A 202 5.75 -17.03 5.26
N ASP A 203 6.22 -17.13 6.49
CA ASP A 203 5.35 -17.44 7.64
C ASP A 203 4.29 -16.36 7.85
N ASP A 204 4.65 -15.09 7.67
CA ASP A 204 3.67 -13.99 7.77
C ASP A 204 2.61 -14.08 6.68
N ILE A 205 3.02 -14.43 5.44
CA ILE A 205 2.09 -14.63 4.31
C ILE A 205 1.16 -15.80 4.58
N HIS A 206 1.69 -16.92 5.11
CA HIS A 206 0.88 -18.07 5.49
C HIS A 206 -0.16 -17.72 6.56
N MET A 207 0.26 -16.97 7.60
CA MET A 207 -0.63 -16.60 8.69
C MET A 207 -1.75 -15.66 8.21
N LEU A 208 -1.44 -14.67 7.38
CA LEU A 208 -2.47 -13.81 6.78
C LEU A 208 -3.42 -14.61 5.87
N ALA A 209 -2.89 -15.53 5.07
CA ALA A 209 -3.67 -16.38 4.18
C ALA A 209 -4.71 -17.25 4.91
N LEU A 210 -4.43 -17.66 6.16
CA LEU A 210 -5.40 -18.38 7.00
C LEU A 210 -6.61 -17.51 7.38
N HIS A 211 -6.44 -16.19 7.41
CA HIS A 211 -7.45 -15.20 7.77
C HIS A 211 -8.04 -14.46 6.54
N ALA A 212 -7.70 -14.85 5.30
CA ALA A 212 -8.20 -14.19 4.09
C ALA A 212 -9.73 -14.13 4.04
N HIS A 213 -10.42 -15.20 4.50
CA HIS A 213 -11.87 -15.27 4.55
C HIS A 213 -12.52 -14.27 5.52
N GLU A 214 -11.74 -13.59 6.34
CA GLU A 214 -12.19 -12.57 7.30
C GLU A 214 -12.15 -11.14 6.75
N GLY A 215 -11.97 -10.99 5.43
CA GLY A 215 -11.94 -9.69 4.76
C GLY A 215 -10.53 -9.18 4.45
N ILE A 216 -9.49 -10.02 4.55
CA ILE A 216 -8.14 -9.64 4.13
C ILE A 216 -7.98 -9.88 2.63
N GLU A 217 -7.95 -8.81 1.84
CA GLU A 217 -7.76 -8.85 0.39
C GLU A 217 -6.32 -9.19 0.01
N GLY A 218 -5.36 -8.61 0.71
CA GLY A 218 -3.97 -8.73 0.30
C GLY A 218 -2.95 -8.32 1.36
N VAL A 219 -1.68 -8.40 0.95
CA VAL A 219 -0.53 -8.00 1.77
C VAL A 219 0.53 -7.29 0.94
N ILE A 220 1.03 -6.16 1.43
CA ILE A 220 2.17 -5.46 0.84
C ILE A 220 3.46 -6.03 1.42
N THR A 221 4.40 -6.34 0.53
CA THR A 221 5.72 -6.81 0.90
C THR A 221 6.80 -5.95 0.23
N GLY A 222 7.68 -5.42 1.04
CA GLY A 222 8.74 -4.53 0.59
C GLY A 222 10.11 -5.08 0.99
N ARG A 223 10.68 -4.60 2.09
CA ARG A 223 12.06 -4.86 2.50
C ARG A 223 12.47 -6.33 2.49
N ALA A 224 11.57 -7.24 2.88
CA ALA A 224 11.84 -8.68 2.87
C ALA A 224 12.19 -9.23 1.49
N LEU A 225 11.62 -8.67 0.41
CA LEU A 225 11.96 -9.05 -0.97
C LEU A 225 13.37 -8.59 -1.34
N TYR A 226 13.68 -7.31 -1.08
CA TYR A 226 14.97 -6.73 -1.43
C TYR A 226 16.13 -7.34 -0.65
N GLU A 227 15.89 -7.79 0.58
CA GLU A 227 16.89 -8.49 1.42
C GLU A 227 16.95 -10.01 1.19
N GLY A 228 16.19 -10.54 0.22
CA GLY A 228 16.18 -11.97 -0.12
C GLY A 228 15.59 -12.87 0.98
N ARG A 229 14.80 -12.32 1.90
CA ARG A 229 14.15 -13.07 2.98
C ARG A 229 12.81 -13.66 2.59
N LEU A 230 12.22 -13.15 1.51
CA LEU A 230 10.94 -13.58 0.97
C LEU A 230 11.11 -13.89 -0.51
N ASP A 231 10.77 -15.11 -0.89
CA ASP A 231 10.61 -15.49 -2.29
C ASP A 231 9.22 -15.04 -2.77
N LEU A 232 9.17 -14.16 -3.78
CA LEU A 232 7.93 -13.57 -4.26
C LEU A 232 7.01 -14.61 -4.91
N ALA A 233 7.56 -15.50 -5.73
CA ALA A 233 6.77 -16.53 -6.41
C ALA A 233 6.13 -17.50 -5.39
N ALA A 234 6.87 -17.88 -4.36
CA ALA A 234 6.32 -18.68 -3.26
C ALA A 234 5.23 -17.95 -2.48
N ALA A 235 5.41 -16.64 -2.21
CA ALA A 235 4.41 -15.83 -1.53
C ALA A 235 3.12 -15.72 -2.34
N ILE A 236 3.21 -15.47 -3.66
CA ILE A 236 2.07 -15.45 -4.59
C ILE A 236 1.36 -16.80 -4.58
N ALA A 237 2.09 -17.90 -4.67
CA ALA A 237 1.50 -19.24 -4.66
C ALA A 237 0.72 -19.55 -3.35
N ILE A 238 1.14 -18.99 -2.22
CA ILE A 238 0.40 -19.08 -0.95
C ILE A 238 -0.89 -18.25 -1.03
N GLY A 239 -0.80 -17.02 -1.52
CA GLY A 239 -1.95 -16.13 -1.68
C GLY A 239 -3.05 -16.69 -2.56
N LEU A 240 -2.69 -17.27 -3.72
CA LEU A 240 -3.63 -17.92 -4.65
C LEU A 240 -4.38 -19.11 -4.03
N LYS A 241 -3.72 -19.90 -3.17
CA LYS A 241 -4.36 -21.01 -2.46
C LYS A 241 -5.37 -20.55 -1.40
N ALA A 242 -5.26 -19.33 -0.90
CA ALA A 242 -6.22 -18.77 0.05
C ALA A 242 -7.56 -18.38 -0.61
N GLU A 243 -7.55 -18.01 -1.90
CA GLU A 243 -8.75 -17.63 -2.66
C GLU A 243 -9.65 -18.82 -2.99
N THR A 244 -9.11 -20.03 -2.94
CA THR A 244 -9.83 -21.27 -3.29
C THR A 244 -10.44 -22.00 -2.09
N ARG A 245 -10.36 -21.43 -0.91
CA ARG A 245 -10.92 -21.97 0.33
C ARG A 245 -12.11 -21.17 0.83
#